data_64308327b80dde6f1e15823ad11c0c1e
#
_entry.id   64308327b80dde6f1e15823ad11c0c1e
#
_cell.length_a   1.000
_cell.length_b   1.000
_cell.length_c   1.000
_cell.angle_alpha   90.00
_cell.angle_beta   90.00
_cell.angle_gamma   90.00
#
_symmetry.space_group_name_H-M   'P 1'
#
loop_
_entity.id
_entity.type
_entity.pdbx_description
1 polymer ?
#
loop_
_entity_poly.entity_id
_entity_poly.type
_entity_poly.pdbx_seq_one_letter_code
_entity_poly.pdbx_strand_id
1 'polypeptide(L)'
;MSASLRRIAFYAFLIIGLLSTLSPANAQRASSTTWYVTIVLPPKVVAGHPATLAILGADGRLAPNVSVVIGEGQSLKTDATGRVSFTAPAMPGILFAEASGASAVTLIDESSVPDAQTEKGELAVAAVISLKDRFTICGAGFRGDADANRVMMNGDRALVVASSPECLVVLPSPRATPGAAKLTVNSSGSDRNATTTLVSLQFEAPQTAPVPGQRSELTVHVEGSDVPLNVTIQNETPGVLEFLKGDTQEVRTTGGSRNVAQVQIGAIRSGDYSFSARLIPSPDLPAAVRYLRAAALLAPKALQHRVNDAAGKLATHPKDREKVRLDLAKMISTTIAGHFRVLLEAAQAAI
;
A
#
# COMPACT_ATOMS: atom_id res chain seq x y z
N MET A 1 43.89 69.72 34.40
CA MET A 1 43.83 68.29 34.01
C MET A 1 42.40 67.85 34.08
N SER A 2 41.88 67.21 33.04
CA SER A 2 40.59 66.54 32.98
C SER A 2 39.44 67.34 32.34
N ALA A 3 39.46 67.52 31.01
CA ALA A 3 38.29 67.90 30.23
C ALA A 3 38.26 67.20 28.83
N SER A 4 39.21 66.28 28.55
CA SER A 4 39.32 65.63 27.21
C SER A 4 38.85 64.12 27.19
N LEU A 5 38.59 63.53 28.34
CA LEU A 5 38.25 62.10 28.38
C LEU A 5 36.71 61.77 28.26
N ARG A 6 35.86 62.81 28.29
CA ARG A 6 34.40 62.61 28.22
C ARG A 6 33.82 62.68 26.80
N ARG A 7 34.57 63.07 25.80
CA ARG A 7 34.10 63.22 24.42
C ARG A 7 34.35 61.97 23.56
N ILE A 8 35.21 61.07 23.98
CA ILE A 8 35.52 59.85 23.19
C ILE A 8 34.53 58.71 23.47
N ALA A 9 33.91 58.72 24.69
CA ALA A 9 32.95 57.70 25.04
C ALA A 9 31.55 57.84 24.37
N PHE A 10 31.23 59.02 23.85
CA PHE A 10 29.92 59.31 23.25
C PHE A 10 29.84 58.91 21.76
N TYR A 11 30.98 58.85 21.07
CA TYR A 11 31.03 58.45 19.65
C TYR A 11 31.13 56.92 19.46
N ALA A 12 31.61 56.19 20.48
CA ALA A 12 31.66 54.72 20.40
C ALA A 12 30.28 54.05 20.58
N PHE A 13 29.35 54.73 21.26
CA PHE A 13 28.00 54.20 21.47
C PHE A 13 27.03 54.45 20.30
N LEU A 14 27.34 55.39 19.42
CA LEU A 14 26.48 55.73 18.29
C LEU A 14 26.77 54.85 17.04
N ILE A 15 27.94 54.20 16.98
CA ILE A 15 28.29 53.28 15.87
C ILE A 15 27.84 51.86 16.14
N ILE A 16 27.66 51.47 17.41
CA ILE A 16 27.15 50.13 17.79
C ILE A 16 25.63 50.03 17.61
N GLY A 17 24.90 51.16 17.61
CA GLY A 17 23.44 51.18 17.44
C GLY A 17 22.93 51.06 16.00
N LEU A 18 23.79 51.16 14.97
CA LEU A 18 23.37 51.11 13.57
C LEU A 18 23.70 49.77 12.86
N LEU A 19 24.33 48.83 13.55
CA LEU A 19 24.69 47.50 12.99
C LEU A 19 23.75 46.37 13.45
N SER A 20 22.69 46.66 14.19
CA SER A 20 21.78 45.65 14.75
C SER A 20 20.43 45.55 14.04
N THR A 21 20.26 46.07 12.83
CA THR A 21 18.99 45.91 12.08
C THR A 21 19.12 45.18 10.74
N LEU A 22 20.19 44.42 10.55
CA LEU A 22 20.22 43.39 9.53
C LEU A 22 19.89 42.04 10.20
N SER A 23 18.64 41.87 10.56
CA SER A 23 18.11 40.51 10.75
C SER A 23 18.34 39.77 9.43
N PRO A 24 19.09 38.65 9.42
CA PRO A 24 19.03 37.78 8.27
C PRO A 24 17.55 37.34 8.18
N ALA A 25 16.90 37.72 7.09
CA ALA A 25 15.67 37.09 6.69
C ALA A 25 15.96 35.58 6.73
N ASN A 26 15.55 34.92 7.80
CA ASN A 26 15.40 33.48 7.82
C ASN A 26 14.41 33.18 6.69
N ALA A 27 14.97 33.03 5.48
CA ALA A 27 14.30 32.24 4.46
C ALA A 27 14.12 30.88 5.12
N GLN A 28 12.96 30.72 5.79
CA GLN A 28 12.41 29.44 6.07
C GLN A 28 12.33 28.76 4.70
N ARG A 29 13.40 28.04 4.35
CA ARG A 29 13.30 26.97 3.37
C ARG A 29 12.17 26.11 3.92
N ALA A 30 11.00 26.31 3.36
CA ALA A 30 9.96 25.31 3.43
C ALA A 30 10.64 24.05 2.94
N SER A 31 11.10 23.22 3.86
CA SER A 31 11.47 21.86 3.57
C SER A 31 10.19 21.29 2.96
N SER A 32 10.17 21.16 1.64
CA SER A 32 9.14 20.39 0.95
C SER A 32 9.36 18.96 1.43
N THR A 33 8.81 18.66 2.60
CA THR A 33 8.70 17.31 3.09
C THR A 33 7.79 16.66 2.06
N THR A 34 8.36 15.89 1.15
CA THR A 34 7.60 15.06 0.23
C THR A 34 6.87 14.06 1.12
N TRP A 35 5.63 14.35 1.42
CA TRP A 35 4.77 13.46 2.18
C TRP A 35 4.45 12.28 1.28
N TYR A 36 5.18 11.18 1.46
CA TYR A 36 4.82 9.92 0.85
C TYR A 36 3.50 9.46 1.46
N VAL A 37 2.46 9.51 0.67
CA VAL A 37 1.15 9.00 1.08
C VAL A 37 0.85 7.72 0.32
N THR A 38 0.04 6.85 0.91
CA THR A 38 -0.52 5.66 0.25
C THR A 38 -2.03 5.82 0.17
N ILE A 39 -2.58 5.75 -1.03
CA ILE A 39 -4.02 5.74 -1.26
C ILE A 39 -4.52 4.30 -1.13
N VAL A 40 -5.52 4.09 -0.29
CA VAL A 40 -6.18 2.79 -0.10
C VAL A 40 -7.57 2.85 -0.70
N LEU A 41 -7.76 2.16 -1.80
CA LEU A 41 -9.06 1.97 -2.46
C LEU A 41 -9.57 0.54 -2.23
N PRO A 42 -10.88 0.30 -2.18
CA PRO A 42 -11.40 -1.05 -2.38
C PRO A 42 -10.94 -1.56 -3.74
N PRO A 43 -10.66 -2.87 -3.92
CA PRO A 43 -10.23 -3.41 -5.21
C PRO A 43 -11.30 -3.27 -6.30
N LYS A 44 -12.57 -3.14 -5.87
CA LYS A 44 -13.73 -2.93 -6.73
C LYS A 44 -14.69 -1.94 -6.08
N VAL A 45 -15.27 -1.07 -6.90
CA VAL A 45 -16.38 -0.19 -6.53
C VAL A 45 -17.53 -0.45 -7.49
N VAL A 46 -18.76 -0.15 -7.08
CA VAL A 46 -19.97 -0.39 -7.87
C VAL A 46 -20.42 0.90 -8.52
N ALA A 47 -20.69 0.87 -9.81
CA ALA A 47 -21.12 2.03 -10.59
C ALA A 47 -22.33 2.74 -9.94
N GLY A 48 -22.22 4.06 -9.76
CA GLY A 48 -23.25 4.90 -9.16
C GLY A 48 -23.45 4.75 -7.66
N HIS A 49 -22.69 3.88 -6.98
CA HIS A 49 -22.83 3.63 -5.55
C HIS A 49 -21.78 4.37 -4.71
N PRO A 50 -22.09 4.67 -3.43
CA PRO A 50 -21.12 5.25 -2.51
C PRO A 50 -20.00 4.28 -2.19
N ALA A 51 -18.80 4.83 -2.01
CA ALA A 51 -17.60 4.11 -1.57
C ALA A 51 -16.75 5.02 -0.68
N THR A 52 -15.86 4.43 0.11
CA THR A 52 -14.89 5.14 0.95
C THR A 52 -13.49 4.70 0.58
N LEU A 53 -12.60 5.66 0.39
CA LEU A 53 -11.16 5.44 0.35
C LEU A 53 -10.48 6.01 1.60
N ALA A 54 -9.24 5.61 1.85
CA ALA A 54 -8.42 6.19 2.91
C ALA A 54 -7.06 6.62 2.37
N ILE A 55 -6.46 7.60 3.06
CA ILE A 55 -5.08 8.00 2.84
C ILE A 55 -4.26 7.61 4.07
N LEU A 56 -3.12 6.97 3.84
CA LEU A 56 -2.14 6.68 4.87
C LEU A 56 -0.91 7.57 4.66
N GLY A 57 -0.40 8.11 5.74
CA GLY A 57 0.88 8.81 5.78
C GLY A 57 2.07 7.86 5.66
N ALA A 58 3.27 8.41 5.63
CA ALA A 58 4.52 7.64 5.60
C ALA A 58 4.71 6.70 6.82
N ASP A 59 4.06 7.02 7.93
CA ASP A 59 4.02 6.21 9.15
C ASP A 59 2.99 5.07 9.12
N GLY A 60 2.28 4.92 8.00
CA GLY A 60 1.22 3.92 7.81
C GLY A 60 -0.10 4.24 8.53
N ARG A 61 -0.21 5.41 9.19
CA ARG A 61 -1.43 5.85 9.88
C ARG A 61 -2.36 6.62 8.94
N LEU A 62 -3.63 6.64 9.27
CA LEU A 62 -4.63 7.41 8.54
C LEU A 62 -4.31 8.92 8.61
N ALA A 63 -4.26 9.56 7.44
CA ALA A 63 -3.83 10.95 7.27
C ALA A 63 -5.04 11.89 7.04
N PRO A 64 -5.42 12.71 8.03
CA PRO A 64 -6.52 13.67 7.88
C PRO A 64 -6.10 14.88 7.04
N ASN A 65 -7.11 15.59 6.51
CA ASN A 65 -6.95 16.85 5.77
C ASN A 65 -6.10 16.77 4.49
N VAL A 66 -5.92 15.59 3.89
CA VAL A 66 -5.22 15.41 2.63
C VAL A 66 -6.19 15.62 1.47
N SER A 67 -5.80 16.44 0.48
CA SER A 67 -6.57 16.61 -0.75
C SER A 67 -6.39 15.41 -1.67
N VAL A 68 -7.51 14.88 -2.17
CA VAL A 68 -7.56 13.74 -3.08
C VAL A 68 -8.35 14.13 -4.31
N VAL A 69 -7.82 13.85 -5.49
CA VAL A 69 -8.53 13.99 -6.76
C VAL A 69 -9.00 12.61 -7.19
N ILE A 70 -10.29 12.47 -7.51
CA ILE A 70 -10.92 11.21 -7.87
C ILE A 70 -11.55 11.33 -9.24
N GLY A 71 -11.32 10.34 -10.11
CA GLY A 71 -11.88 10.27 -11.45
C GLY A 71 -11.53 11.48 -12.31
N GLU A 72 -12.55 12.10 -12.92
CA GLU A 72 -12.39 13.23 -13.86
C GLU A 72 -12.15 14.58 -13.18
N GLY A 73 -11.50 14.59 -12.00
CA GLY A 73 -11.09 15.82 -11.33
C GLY A 73 -11.95 16.24 -10.14
N GLN A 74 -12.76 15.35 -9.57
CA GLN A 74 -13.46 15.62 -8.32
C GLN A 74 -12.43 15.76 -7.19
N SER A 75 -12.23 16.97 -6.68
CA SER A 75 -11.34 17.25 -5.57
C SER A 75 -12.10 17.13 -4.25
N LEU A 76 -11.65 16.21 -3.39
CA LEU A 76 -12.19 15.96 -2.06
C LEU A 76 -11.08 16.08 -1.03
N LYS A 77 -11.44 16.08 0.26
CA LYS A 77 -10.48 16.14 1.36
C LYS A 77 -10.80 15.07 2.39
N THR A 78 -9.75 14.38 2.87
CA THR A 78 -9.94 13.40 3.93
C THR A 78 -10.43 14.07 5.22
N ASP A 79 -11.33 13.41 5.90
CA ASP A 79 -11.90 13.82 7.19
C ASP A 79 -10.91 13.65 8.34
N ALA A 80 -11.36 13.84 9.58
CA ALA A 80 -10.56 13.67 10.79
C ALA A 80 -10.06 12.23 10.98
N THR A 81 -10.67 11.25 10.32
CA THR A 81 -10.27 9.83 10.35
C THR A 81 -9.41 9.44 9.16
N GLY A 82 -8.94 10.38 8.33
CA GLY A 82 -8.11 10.11 7.16
C GLY A 82 -8.84 9.41 6.02
N ARG A 83 -10.16 9.49 5.97
CA ARG A 83 -11.01 8.86 4.96
C ARG A 83 -11.77 9.90 4.15
N VAL A 84 -12.22 9.50 2.96
CA VAL A 84 -13.11 10.29 2.14
C VAL A 84 -14.16 9.40 1.50
N SER A 85 -15.42 9.79 1.61
CA SER A 85 -16.53 9.15 0.92
C SER A 85 -16.78 9.82 -0.43
N PHE A 86 -17.04 9.02 -1.45
CA PHE A 86 -17.35 9.47 -2.80
C PHE A 86 -18.39 8.56 -3.43
N THR A 87 -19.00 9.03 -4.52
CA THR A 87 -19.87 8.19 -5.37
C THR A 87 -19.07 7.75 -6.60
N ALA A 88 -19.02 6.45 -6.86
CA ALA A 88 -18.36 5.92 -8.05
C ALA A 88 -19.07 6.43 -9.32
N PRO A 89 -18.34 6.63 -10.44
CA PRO A 89 -18.96 6.93 -11.73
C PRO A 89 -20.07 5.95 -12.09
N ALA A 90 -21.09 6.43 -12.82
CA ALA A 90 -22.25 5.61 -13.18
C ALA A 90 -21.96 4.53 -14.23
N MET A 91 -20.81 4.61 -14.92
CA MET A 91 -20.41 3.65 -15.95
C MET A 91 -19.30 2.74 -15.42
N PRO A 92 -19.36 1.42 -15.74
CA PRO A 92 -18.27 0.49 -15.47
C PRO A 92 -16.96 0.92 -16.14
N GLY A 93 -15.84 0.59 -15.52
CA GLY A 93 -14.55 0.96 -16.06
C GLY A 93 -13.44 0.98 -15.02
N ILE A 94 -12.63 2.03 -15.07
CA ILE A 94 -11.49 2.25 -14.20
C ILE A 94 -11.65 3.60 -13.49
N LEU A 95 -11.37 3.62 -12.19
CA LEU A 95 -11.34 4.83 -11.38
C LEU A 95 -9.91 5.08 -10.88
N PHE A 96 -9.38 6.27 -11.15
CA PHE A 96 -8.13 6.75 -10.59
C PHE A 96 -8.39 7.62 -9.36
N ALA A 97 -7.46 7.57 -8.42
CA ALA A 97 -7.38 8.50 -7.31
C ALA A 97 -5.94 8.99 -7.16
N GLU A 98 -5.77 10.29 -6.93
CA GLU A 98 -4.45 10.93 -6.81
C GLU A 98 -4.40 11.80 -5.56
N ALA A 99 -3.30 11.73 -4.82
CA ALA A 99 -3.06 12.55 -3.64
C ALA A 99 -1.55 12.74 -3.43
N SER A 100 -1.10 13.97 -3.24
CA SER A 100 0.31 14.29 -2.90
C SER A 100 1.35 13.57 -3.78
N GLY A 101 1.06 13.41 -5.09
CA GLY A 101 1.94 12.74 -6.03
C GLY A 101 1.84 11.20 -6.06
N ALA A 102 1.07 10.59 -5.16
CA ALA A 102 0.69 9.18 -5.24
C ALA A 102 -0.54 9.00 -6.12
N SER A 103 -0.62 7.87 -6.83
CA SER A 103 -1.78 7.49 -7.63
C SER A 103 -2.17 6.06 -7.30
N ALA A 104 -3.47 5.80 -7.28
CA ALA A 104 -4.05 4.47 -7.12
C ALA A 104 -5.20 4.27 -8.11
N VAL A 105 -5.55 3.02 -8.35
CA VAL A 105 -6.58 2.65 -9.31
C VAL A 105 -7.46 1.54 -8.76
N THR A 106 -8.74 1.56 -9.11
CA THR A 106 -9.70 0.50 -8.80
C THR A 106 -10.62 0.24 -9.98
N LEU A 107 -11.24 -0.94 -9.98
CA LEU A 107 -12.22 -1.34 -10.97
C LEU A 107 -13.60 -0.81 -10.59
N ILE A 108 -14.35 -0.31 -11.58
CA ILE A 108 -15.77 0.00 -11.44
C ILE A 108 -16.54 -1.17 -12.07
N ASP A 109 -17.28 -1.90 -11.26
CA ASP A 109 -18.15 -2.98 -11.72
C ASP A 109 -19.55 -2.46 -12.01
N GLU A 110 -20.30 -3.18 -12.85
CA GLU A 110 -21.70 -2.85 -13.13
C GLU A 110 -22.51 -2.89 -11.83
N SER A 111 -23.49 -1.98 -11.75
CA SER A 111 -24.47 -2.05 -10.68
C SER A 111 -25.34 -3.30 -10.90
N SER A 112 -24.93 -4.43 -10.36
CA SER A 112 -25.87 -5.51 -10.11
C SER A 112 -26.80 -4.99 -9.01
N VAL A 113 -28.04 -4.67 -9.35
CA VAL A 113 -29.08 -4.43 -8.34
C VAL A 113 -29.09 -5.69 -7.46
N PRO A 114 -28.70 -5.63 -6.18
CA PRO A 114 -28.75 -6.80 -5.34
C PRO A 114 -30.23 -7.17 -5.23
N ASP A 115 -30.62 -8.28 -5.81
CA ASP A 115 -31.87 -8.92 -5.38
C ASP A 115 -31.77 -9.05 -3.86
N ALA A 116 -32.83 -8.71 -3.15
CA ALA A 116 -32.89 -8.78 -1.68
C ALA A 116 -32.52 -10.17 -1.11
N GLN A 117 -32.34 -11.17 -1.97
CA GLN A 117 -31.87 -12.53 -1.67
C GLN A 117 -30.34 -12.68 -1.72
N THR A 118 -29.58 -11.71 -2.28
CA THR A 118 -28.11 -11.76 -2.38
C THR A 118 -27.42 -11.36 -1.07
N GLU A 119 -28.15 -10.93 -0.04
CA GLU A 119 -27.61 -10.61 1.30
C GLU A 119 -26.94 -11.80 2.01
N LYS A 120 -27.14 -13.03 1.52
CA LYS A 120 -26.55 -14.27 2.08
C LYS A 120 -25.31 -14.77 1.33
N GLY A 121 -24.71 -13.93 0.46
CA GLY A 121 -23.51 -14.32 -0.27
C GLY A 121 -22.34 -14.70 0.65
N GLU A 122 -21.61 -15.73 0.26
CA GLU A 122 -20.40 -16.17 0.94
C GLU A 122 -19.35 -15.05 0.93
N LEU A 123 -18.62 -14.87 2.05
CA LEU A 123 -17.52 -13.92 2.14
C LEU A 123 -16.27 -14.52 1.48
N ALA A 124 -15.76 -13.86 0.48
CA ALA A 124 -14.46 -14.18 -0.11
C ALA A 124 -13.37 -13.46 0.70
N VAL A 125 -12.50 -14.23 1.34
CA VAL A 125 -11.37 -13.76 2.11
C VAL A 125 -10.17 -14.66 1.84
N ALA A 126 -8.95 -14.10 1.92
CA ALA A 126 -7.73 -14.89 1.77
C ALA A 126 -7.66 -15.99 2.86
N ALA A 127 -7.24 -17.20 2.47
CA ALA A 127 -7.09 -18.31 3.39
C ALA A 127 -6.06 -18.03 4.50
N VAL A 128 -5.06 -17.18 4.19
CA VAL A 128 -4.01 -16.74 5.12
C VAL A 128 -3.89 -15.23 5.05
N ILE A 129 -3.82 -14.56 6.20
CA ILE A 129 -3.72 -13.11 6.35
C ILE A 129 -2.54 -12.79 7.26
N SER A 130 -1.69 -11.85 6.83
CA SER A 130 -0.63 -11.30 7.69
C SER A 130 -1.23 -10.31 8.69
N LEU A 131 -0.81 -10.40 9.95
CA LEU A 131 -1.25 -9.50 11.02
C LEU A 131 -0.77 -8.05 10.83
N LYS A 132 0.26 -7.83 10.01
CA LYS A 132 0.83 -6.51 9.74
C LYS A 132 0.30 -5.87 8.47
N ASP A 133 -0.35 -6.66 7.60
CA ASP A 133 -0.81 -6.18 6.29
C ASP A 133 -2.32 -5.95 6.28
N ARG A 134 -2.74 -5.05 5.40
CA ARG A 134 -4.16 -4.90 5.06
C ARG A 134 -4.61 -6.12 4.27
N PHE A 135 -5.85 -6.51 4.46
CA PHE A 135 -6.48 -7.57 3.68
C PHE A 135 -7.84 -7.14 3.18
N THR A 136 -8.35 -7.86 2.20
CA THR A 136 -9.64 -7.58 1.58
C THR A 136 -10.64 -8.67 1.94
N ILE A 137 -11.88 -8.23 2.22
CA ILE A 137 -13.06 -9.11 2.34
C ILE A 137 -13.99 -8.69 1.22
N CYS A 138 -14.32 -9.57 0.29
CA CYS A 138 -15.31 -9.31 -0.76
C CYS A 138 -16.57 -10.16 -0.56
N GLY A 139 -17.69 -9.65 -1.07
CA GLY A 139 -19.04 -10.22 -0.97
C GLY A 139 -20.05 -9.12 -1.28
N ALA A 140 -21.32 -9.42 -1.33
CA ALA A 140 -22.35 -8.42 -1.58
C ALA A 140 -22.90 -7.80 -0.28
N GLY A 141 -23.53 -6.63 -0.38
CA GLY A 141 -24.33 -6.03 0.69
C GLY A 141 -23.52 -5.29 1.77
N PHE A 142 -22.29 -4.90 1.51
CA PHE A 142 -21.58 -3.98 2.38
C PHE A 142 -22.07 -2.54 2.20
N ARG A 143 -21.78 -1.69 3.17
CA ARG A 143 -22.04 -0.26 3.07
C ARG A 143 -20.85 0.46 2.46
N GLY A 144 -21.12 1.42 1.59
CA GLY A 144 -20.06 2.28 1.02
C GLY A 144 -19.35 3.14 2.07
N ASP A 145 -20.00 3.45 3.18
CA ASP A 145 -19.39 4.08 4.35
C ASP A 145 -18.60 3.02 5.16
N ALA A 146 -17.31 3.27 5.37
CA ALA A 146 -16.42 2.35 6.07
C ALA A 146 -16.84 2.13 7.53
N ASP A 147 -17.34 3.16 8.22
CA ASP A 147 -17.73 3.08 9.64
C ASP A 147 -19.07 2.34 9.85
N ALA A 148 -19.88 2.24 8.80
CA ALA A 148 -21.11 1.45 8.81
C ALA A 148 -20.88 -0.07 8.69
N ASN A 149 -19.61 -0.51 8.51
CA ASN A 149 -19.23 -1.91 8.45
C ASN A 149 -18.42 -2.28 9.70
N ARG A 150 -18.86 -3.31 10.40
CA ARG A 150 -18.16 -3.82 11.57
C ARG A 150 -17.52 -5.16 11.27
N VAL A 151 -16.21 -5.23 11.39
CA VAL A 151 -15.45 -6.48 11.21
C VAL A 151 -14.83 -6.87 12.55
N MET A 152 -15.05 -8.14 12.93
CA MET A 152 -14.50 -8.76 14.14
C MET A 152 -13.62 -9.93 13.77
N MET A 153 -12.48 -10.07 14.44
CA MET A 153 -11.52 -11.17 14.29
C MET A 153 -11.39 -11.86 15.64
N ASN A 154 -11.89 -13.07 15.80
CA ASN A 154 -11.94 -13.78 17.09
C ASN A 154 -12.54 -12.96 18.24
N GLY A 155 -13.49 -12.04 17.94
CA GLY A 155 -14.10 -11.15 18.93
C GLY A 155 -13.42 -9.78 19.07
N ASP A 156 -12.22 -9.58 18.53
CA ASP A 156 -11.56 -8.28 18.49
C ASP A 156 -11.96 -7.47 17.26
N ARG A 157 -12.17 -6.17 17.44
CA ARG A 157 -12.55 -5.27 16.34
C ARG A 157 -11.36 -4.99 15.43
N ALA A 158 -11.50 -5.29 14.14
CA ALA A 158 -10.62 -4.86 13.08
C ALA A 158 -11.06 -3.50 12.51
N LEU A 159 -10.14 -2.75 11.91
CA LEU A 159 -10.43 -1.43 11.35
C LEU A 159 -10.73 -1.53 9.86
N VAL A 160 -11.95 -1.17 9.45
CA VAL A 160 -12.29 -0.99 8.03
C VAL A 160 -11.71 0.35 7.57
N VAL A 161 -10.74 0.32 6.66
CA VAL A 161 -10.08 1.53 6.17
C VAL A 161 -10.69 2.06 4.89
N ALA A 162 -11.15 1.17 4.00
CA ALA A 162 -11.84 1.52 2.77
C ALA A 162 -13.00 0.56 2.53
N SER A 163 -14.05 1.00 1.85
CA SER A 163 -15.26 0.19 1.62
C SER A 163 -15.96 0.53 0.32
N SER A 164 -16.63 -0.47 -0.22
CA SER A 164 -17.60 -0.40 -1.31
C SER A 164 -18.72 -1.39 -1.04
N PRO A 165 -19.83 -1.40 -1.83
CA PRO A 165 -20.88 -2.40 -1.66
C PRO A 165 -20.42 -3.87 -1.82
N GLU A 166 -19.27 -4.11 -2.46
CA GLU A 166 -18.76 -5.44 -2.75
C GLU A 166 -17.47 -5.81 -2.02
N CYS A 167 -16.67 -4.85 -1.57
CA CYS A 167 -15.39 -5.14 -0.93
C CYS A 167 -15.07 -4.19 0.22
N LEU A 168 -14.49 -4.74 1.28
CA LEU A 168 -13.91 -4.01 2.41
C LEU A 168 -12.40 -4.19 2.40
N VAL A 169 -11.65 -3.13 2.68
CA VAL A 169 -10.23 -3.21 2.99
C VAL A 169 -10.07 -3.01 4.49
N VAL A 170 -9.43 -3.97 5.15
CA VAL A 170 -9.41 -4.07 6.61
C VAL A 170 -7.98 -4.15 7.12
N LEU A 171 -7.70 -3.44 8.21
CA LEU A 171 -6.50 -3.65 9.03
C LEU A 171 -6.84 -4.61 10.16
N PRO A 172 -6.02 -5.65 10.39
CA PRO A 172 -6.20 -6.54 11.54
C PRO A 172 -6.23 -5.79 12.87
N SER A 173 -6.91 -6.36 13.86
CA SER A 173 -6.84 -5.84 15.23
C SER A 173 -5.40 -5.93 15.74
N PRO A 174 -4.86 -4.89 16.41
CA PRO A 174 -3.56 -4.96 17.05
C PRO A 174 -3.48 -5.99 18.20
N ARG A 175 -4.65 -6.53 18.64
CA ARG A 175 -4.74 -7.60 19.63
C ARG A 175 -4.86 -9.00 19.01
N ALA A 176 -5.02 -9.07 17.68
CA ALA A 176 -5.13 -10.35 17.00
C ALA A 176 -3.82 -11.14 17.14
N THR A 177 -3.95 -12.44 17.40
CA THR A 177 -2.84 -13.38 17.57
C THR A 177 -2.76 -14.34 16.38
N PRO A 178 -1.56 -14.83 16.03
CA PRO A 178 -1.41 -15.85 14.99
C PRO A 178 -2.21 -17.12 15.27
N GLY A 179 -2.69 -17.77 14.21
CA GLY A 179 -3.46 -19.01 14.26
C GLY A 179 -4.81 -18.92 13.55
N ALA A 180 -5.63 -19.94 13.72
CA ALA A 180 -6.98 -19.98 13.15
C ALA A 180 -7.86 -18.85 13.67
N ALA A 181 -8.56 -18.15 12.78
CA ALA A 181 -9.41 -17.03 13.11
C ALA A 181 -10.80 -17.13 12.45
N LYS A 182 -11.80 -16.79 13.24
CA LYS A 182 -13.16 -16.54 12.76
C LYS A 182 -13.32 -15.04 12.48
N LEU A 183 -13.68 -14.72 11.27
CA LEU A 183 -14.09 -13.38 10.86
C LEU A 183 -15.61 -13.27 10.96
N THR A 184 -16.10 -12.19 11.55
CA THR A 184 -17.53 -11.85 11.56
C THR A 184 -17.69 -10.46 10.99
N VAL A 185 -18.50 -10.30 9.95
CA VAL A 185 -18.79 -9.03 9.31
C VAL A 185 -20.25 -8.68 9.47
N ASN A 186 -20.52 -7.51 10.04
CA ASN A 186 -21.86 -6.93 10.15
C ASN A 186 -21.89 -5.59 9.37
N SER A 187 -22.77 -5.48 8.40
CA SER A 187 -22.94 -4.29 7.56
C SER A 187 -24.38 -3.77 7.49
N SER A 188 -25.38 -4.63 7.75
CA SER A 188 -26.81 -4.32 7.62
C SER A 188 -27.66 -4.99 8.70
N GLY A 189 -27.05 -5.28 9.86
CA GLY A 189 -27.75 -5.91 10.99
C GLY A 189 -27.71 -7.44 10.98
N SER A 190 -27.16 -8.09 9.93
CA SER A 190 -26.93 -9.53 9.88
C SER A 190 -25.44 -9.84 9.95
N ASP A 191 -25.06 -10.83 10.77
CA ASP A 191 -23.69 -11.30 10.88
C ASP A 191 -23.41 -12.34 9.81
N ARG A 192 -22.33 -12.12 9.06
CA ARG A 192 -21.75 -13.08 8.11
C ARG A 192 -20.39 -13.53 8.62
N ASN A 193 -20.08 -14.79 8.44
CA ASN A 193 -18.86 -15.39 8.97
C ASN A 193 -17.99 -15.98 7.86
N ALA A 194 -16.68 -15.89 8.06
CA ALA A 194 -15.67 -16.60 7.29
C ALA A 194 -14.58 -17.10 8.24
N THR A 195 -13.75 -18.01 7.77
CA THR A 195 -12.57 -18.50 8.50
C THR A 195 -11.32 -18.21 7.71
N THR A 196 -10.23 -17.89 8.43
CA THR A 196 -8.91 -17.64 7.84
C THR A 196 -7.83 -18.06 8.83
N THR A 197 -6.59 -18.08 8.40
CA THR A 197 -5.42 -18.24 9.27
C THR A 197 -4.67 -16.93 9.37
N LEU A 198 -4.44 -16.45 10.60
CA LEU A 198 -3.63 -15.26 10.85
C LEU A 198 -2.18 -15.66 11.04
N VAL A 199 -1.25 -14.95 10.38
CA VAL A 199 0.17 -15.22 10.52
C VAL A 199 0.94 -13.96 10.90
N SER A 200 2.02 -14.15 11.68
CA SER A 200 3.03 -13.16 11.93
C SER A 200 4.30 -13.54 11.15
N LEU A 201 4.87 -12.58 10.42
CA LEU A 201 6.16 -12.73 9.75
C LEU A 201 7.20 -12.00 10.59
N GLN A 202 8.21 -12.73 11.09
CA GLN A 202 9.24 -12.22 11.97
C GLN A 202 10.61 -12.51 11.38
N PHE A 203 11.53 -11.54 11.50
CA PHE A 203 12.91 -11.73 11.09
C PHE A 203 13.76 -12.18 12.28
N GLU A 204 14.54 -13.21 12.08
CA GLU A 204 15.64 -13.55 12.96
C GLU A 204 16.91 -12.91 12.42
N ALA A 205 17.50 -12.02 13.21
CA ALA A 205 18.76 -11.37 12.84
C ALA A 205 19.89 -12.40 12.72
N PRO A 206 20.85 -12.22 11.82
CA PRO A 206 22.04 -13.05 11.76
C PRO A 206 22.73 -13.08 13.13
N GLN A 207 23.22 -14.25 13.54
CA GLN A 207 23.93 -14.43 14.83
C GLN A 207 25.14 -13.50 14.97
N THR A 208 25.75 -13.12 13.85
CA THR A 208 26.86 -12.17 13.80
C THR A 208 26.42 -10.99 12.93
N ALA A 209 26.74 -9.76 13.37
CA ALA A 209 26.49 -8.56 12.57
C ALA A 209 27.16 -8.72 11.19
N PRO A 210 26.47 -8.43 10.09
CA PRO A 210 27.04 -8.53 8.76
C PRO A 210 28.27 -7.61 8.63
N VAL A 211 29.39 -8.19 8.23
CA VAL A 211 30.63 -7.45 7.96
C VAL A 211 30.71 -7.14 6.47
N PRO A 212 31.11 -5.91 6.06
CA PRO A 212 31.23 -5.56 4.65
C PRO A 212 32.06 -6.58 3.87
N GLY A 213 31.54 -7.03 2.73
CA GLY A 213 32.13 -8.06 1.88
C GLY A 213 31.84 -9.51 2.31
N GLN A 214 31.19 -9.73 3.45
CA GLN A 214 30.77 -11.06 3.89
C GLN A 214 29.30 -11.33 3.58
N ARG A 215 28.96 -12.59 3.44
CA ARG A 215 27.59 -13.08 3.28
C ARG A 215 27.09 -13.62 4.61
N SER A 216 25.82 -13.41 4.85
CA SER A 216 25.09 -13.92 6.01
C SER A 216 23.74 -14.44 5.56
N GLU A 217 23.05 -15.12 6.44
CA GLU A 217 21.71 -15.64 6.20
C GLU A 217 20.69 -14.86 7.02
N LEU A 218 19.63 -14.40 6.35
CA LEU A 218 18.45 -13.80 6.96
C LEU A 218 17.36 -14.86 7.02
N THR A 219 16.82 -15.14 8.19
CA THR A 219 15.73 -16.09 8.38
C THR A 219 14.42 -15.32 8.63
N VAL A 220 13.37 -15.73 7.92
CA VAL A 220 11.99 -15.27 8.16
C VAL A 220 11.23 -16.42 8.79
N HIS A 221 10.68 -16.21 9.98
CA HIS A 221 9.78 -17.12 10.67
C HIS A 221 8.33 -16.79 10.39
N VAL A 222 7.53 -17.81 10.13
CA VAL A 222 6.08 -17.71 10.04
C VAL A 222 5.47 -18.34 11.27
N GLU A 223 4.79 -17.55 12.06
CA GLU A 223 4.01 -18.00 13.20
C GLU A 223 2.53 -18.07 12.84
N GLY A 224 1.81 -19.10 13.28
CA GLY A 224 0.36 -19.25 13.10
C GLY A 224 -0.07 -20.12 11.91
N SER A 225 0.87 -20.64 11.11
CA SER A 225 0.56 -21.54 10.00
C SER A 225 1.63 -22.62 9.85
N ASP A 226 1.22 -23.87 9.73
CA ASP A 226 2.08 -25.02 9.40
C ASP A 226 2.14 -25.26 7.88
N VAL A 227 1.41 -24.48 7.08
CA VAL A 227 1.39 -24.61 5.62
C VAL A 227 2.51 -23.78 5.01
N PRO A 228 3.25 -24.28 4.00
CA PRO A 228 4.22 -23.49 3.26
C PRO A 228 3.57 -22.29 2.59
N LEU A 229 4.12 -21.09 2.81
CA LEU A 229 3.63 -19.82 2.28
C LEU A 229 4.63 -19.21 1.31
N ASN A 230 4.12 -18.49 0.32
CA ASN A 230 4.96 -17.65 -0.54
C ASN A 230 5.04 -16.26 0.09
N VAL A 231 6.28 -15.78 0.29
CA VAL A 231 6.59 -14.52 0.97
C VAL A 231 7.51 -13.69 0.08
N THR A 232 7.20 -12.42 -0.05
CA THR A 232 8.12 -11.43 -0.61
C THR A 232 8.88 -10.76 0.52
N ILE A 233 10.22 -10.77 0.43
CA ILE A 233 11.11 -10.06 1.35
C ILE A 233 11.69 -8.88 0.59
N GLN A 234 11.56 -7.68 1.15
CA GLN A 234 12.11 -6.45 0.58
C GLN A 234 13.21 -5.91 1.47
N ASN A 235 14.32 -5.53 0.86
CA ASN A 235 15.39 -4.79 1.51
C ASN A 235 15.06 -3.30 1.49
N GLU A 236 14.82 -2.72 2.65
CA GLU A 236 14.49 -1.30 2.80
C GLU A 236 15.75 -0.41 2.85
N THR A 237 16.94 -1.04 2.91
CA THR A 237 18.23 -0.34 3.02
C THR A 237 19.27 -0.86 2.01
N PRO A 238 19.00 -0.76 0.69
CA PRO A 238 19.84 -1.36 -0.35
C PRO A 238 21.26 -0.79 -0.42
N GLY A 239 21.53 0.35 0.21
CA GLY A 239 22.89 0.89 0.32
C GLY A 239 23.72 0.32 1.47
N VAL A 240 23.13 -0.52 2.33
CA VAL A 240 23.81 -1.16 3.50
C VAL A 240 23.93 -2.66 3.28
N LEU A 241 22.85 -3.30 2.88
CA LEU A 241 22.80 -4.72 2.55
C LEU A 241 22.30 -4.91 1.11
N GLU A 242 22.60 -6.08 0.56
CA GLU A 242 22.11 -6.51 -0.75
C GLU A 242 21.62 -7.96 -0.70
N PHE A 243 20.65 -8.29 -1.54
CA PHE A 243 20.34 -9.66 -1.89
C PHE A 243 21.20 -10.08 -3.11
N LEU A 244 21.25 -11.37 -3.39
CA LEU A 244 21.94 -11.88 -4.58
C LEU A 244 21.34 -11.37 -5.90
N LYS A 245 20.06 -11.01 -5.89
CA LYS A 245 19.32 -10.51 -7.08
C LYS A 245 18.35 -9.40 -6.68
N GLY A 246 18.75 -8.16 -6.90
CA GLY A 246 17.91 -6.96 -6.66
C GLY A 246 17.54 -6.76 -5.19
N ASP A 247 16.61 -5.85 -4.95
CA ASP A 247 16.20 -5.44 -3.60
C ASP A 247 14.99 -6.22 -3.05
N THR A 248 14.46 -7.15 -3.84
CA THR A 248 13.27 -7.95 -3.48
C THR A 248 13.54 -9.43 -3.80
N GLN A 249 13.18 -10.31 -2.86
CA GLN A 249 13.25 -11.76 -3.02
C GLN A 249 11.88 -12.39 -2.77
N GLU A 250 11.46 -13.28 -3.65
CA GLU A 250 10.31 -14.13 -3.44
C GLU A 250 10.78 -15.50 -2.98
N VAL A 251 10.29 -15.95 -1.85
CA VAL A 251 10.70 -17.21 -1.23
C VAL A 251 9.48 -18.00 -0.78
N ARG A 252 9.63 -19.32 -0.76
CA ARG A 252 8.63 -20.22 -0.20
C ARG A 252 9.13 -20.75 1.12
N THR A 253 8.29 -20.69 2.16
CA THR A 253 8.62 -21.22 3.47
C THR A 253 8.51 -22.74 3.51
N THR A 254 9.17 -23.36 4.48
CA THR A 254 9.26 -24.83 4.59
C THR A 254 7.94 -25.49 5.00
N GLY A 255 7.09 -24.77 5.73
CA GLY A 255 5.95 -25.38 6.41
C GLY A 255 6.32 -26.20 7.65
N GLY A 256 5.34 -26.84 8.28
CA GLY A 256 5.50 -27.59 9.51
C GLY A 256 5.67 -26.73 10.75
N SER A 257 6.00 -27.33 11.88
CA SER A 257 6.11 -26.65 13.18
C SER A 257 7.19 -25.57 13.23
N ARG A 258 8.19 -25.64 12.36
CA ARG A 258 9.20 -24.59 12.15
C ARG A 258 9.08 -24.08 10.71
N ASN A 259 8.07 -23.24 10.49
CA ASN A 259 7.79 -22.69 9.17
C ASN A 259 8.70 -21.49 8.92
N VAL A 260 9.76 -21.67 8.13
CA VAL A 260 10.81 -20.67 7.89
C VAL A 260 11.15 -20.54 6.42
N ALA A 261 11.67 -19.37 6.04
CA ALA A 261 12.40 -19.16 4.79
C ALA A 261 13.75 -18.53 5.08
N GLN A 262 14.74 -18.87 4.27
CA GLN A 262 16.11 -18.39 4.40
C GLN A 262 16.55 -17.68 3.13
N VAL A 263 17.21 -16.53 3.28
CA VAL A 263 17.69 -15.70 2.17
C VAL A 263 19.13 -15.29 2.45
N GLN A 264 19.98 -15.42 1.43
CA GLN A 264 21.36 -14.94 1.49
C GLN A 264 21.40 -13.43 1.32
N ILE A 265 22.09 -12.75 2.25
CA ILE A 265 22.35 -11.31 2.24
C ILE A 265 23.84 -11.05 2.23
N GLY A 266 24.27 -10.01 1.53
CA GLY A 266 25.63 -9.49 1.54
C GLY A 266 25.66 -8.11 2.21
N ALA A 267 26.72 -7.82 3.00
CA ALA A 267 26.92 -6.49 3.55
C ALA A 267 27.77 -5.65 2.59
N ILE A 268 27.27 -4.48 2.20
CA ILE A 268 27.98 -3.49 1.37
C ILE A 268 28.81 -2.58 2.26
N ARG A 269 28.20 -2.08 3.35
CA ARG A 269 28.84 -1.21 4.35
C ARG A 269 28.24 -1.43 5.73
N SER A 270 28.91 -0.95 6.75
CA SER A 270 28.36 -0.90 8.11
C SER A 270 27.23 0.14 8.18
N GLY A 271 26.19 -0.14 8.94
CA GLY A 271 25.05 0.74 9.17
C GLY A 271 23.82 -0.02 9.67
N ASP A 272 22.80 0.74 10.04
CA ASP A 272 21.50 0.18 10.38
C ASP A 272 20.82 -0.36 9.13
N TYR A 273 20.13 -1.47 9.27
CA TYR A 273 19.41 -2.09 8.17
C TYR A 273 18.01 -2.52 8.57
N SER A 274 17.13 -2.60 7.59
CA SER A 274 15.75 -3.04 7.78
C SER A 274 15.26 -3.86 6.59
N PHE A 275 14.37 -4.78 6.89
CA PHE A 275 13.66 -5.60 5.91
C PHE A 275 12.17 -5.57 6.20
N SER A 276 11.36 -5.69 5.15
CA SER A 276 9.95 -5.99 5.27
C SER A 276 9.63 -7.34 4.63
N ALA A 277 8.63 -8.04 5.16
CA ALA A 277 8.14 -9.28 4.60
C ALA A 277 6.61 -9.21 4.45
N ARG A 278 6.12 -9.67 3.31
CA ARG A 278 4.68 -9.70 2.98
C ARG A 278 4.31 -11.04 2.38
N LEU A 279 3.08 -11.48 2.64
CA LEU A 279 2.50 -12.60 1.92
C LEU A 279 2.26 -12.22 0.45
N ILE A 280 2.55 -13.15 -0.45
CA ILE A 280 2.15 -12.99 -1.85
C ILE A 280 0.67 -13.32 -1.94
N PRO A 281 -0.19 -12.36 -2.34
CA PRO A 281 -1.62 -12.58 -2.44
C PRO A 281 -1.96 -13.62 -3.52
N SER A 282 -3.13 -14.24 -3.41
CA SER A 282 -3.66 -15.06 -4.50
C SER A 282 -3.93 -14.20 -5.73
N PRO A 283 -3.58 -14.66 -6.93
CA PRO A 283 -3.78 -13.89 -8.15
C PRO A 283 -5.26 -13.62 -8.45
N ASP A 284 -5.58 -12.41 -8.89
CA ASP A 284 -6.85 -12.02 -9.50
C ASP A 284 -6.64 -11.77 -11.01
N LEU A 285 -6.53 -12.84 -11.79
CA LEU A 285 -6.27 -12.74 -13.22
C LEU A 285 -7.36 -12.00 -14.01
N PRO A 286 -8.67 -12.14 -13.70
CA PRO A 286 -9.71 -11.29 -14.26
C PRO A 286 -9.45 -9.80 -14.07
N ALA A 287 -9.09 -9.37 -12.88
CA ALA A 287 -8.74 -7.98 -12.59
C ALA A 287 -7.50 -7.55 -13.37
N ALA A 288 -6.44 -8.38 -13.40
CA ALA A 288 -5.23 -8.10 -14.16
C ALA A 288 -5.53 -7.87 -15.66
N VAL A 289 -6.37 -8.71 -16.27
CA VAL A 289 -6.79 -8.56 -17.67
C VAL A 289 -7.54 -7.24 -17.90
N ARG A 290 -8.42 -6.84 -16.99
CA ARG A 290 -9.15 -5.55 -17.07
C ARG A 290 -8.19 -4.37 -16.99
N TYR A 291 -7.24 -4.37 -16.05
CA TYR A 291 -6.21 -3.32 -15.96
C TYR A 291 -5.34 -3.25 -17.22
N LEU A 292 -4.93 -4.39 -17.79
CA LEU A 292 -4.15 -4.41 -19.04
C LEU A 292 -4.94 -3.89 -20.24
N ARG A 293 -6.23 -4.25 -20.37
CA ARG A 293 -7.08 -3.70 -21.42
C ARG A 293 -7.23 -2.18 -21.30
N ALA A 294 -7.40 -1.66 -20.10
CA ALA A 294 -7.43 -0.22 -19.87
C ALA A 294 -6.06 0.43 -20.15
N ALA A 295 -4.96 -0.21 -19.73
CA ALA A 295 -3.61 0.25 -20.04
C ALA A 295 -3.35 0.32 -21.54
N ALA A 296 -3.85 -0.63 -22.33
CA ALA A 296 -3.69 -0.63 -23.79
C ALA A 296 -4.32 0.59 -24.47
N LEU A 297 -5.39 1.17 -23.89
CA LEU A 297 -6.01 2.40 -24.41
C LEU A 297 -5.13 3.63 -24.18
N LEU A 298 -4.34 3.64 -23.12
CA LEU A 298 -3.43 4.74 -22.74
C LEU A 298 -2.00 4.49 -23.24
N ALA A 299 -1.70 3.31 -23.75
CA ALA A 299 -0.36 2.90 -24.12
C ALA A 299 0.18 3.71 -25.32
N PRO A 300 1.46 4.11 -25.29
CA PRO A 300 2.16 4.57 -26.47
C PRO A 300 2.04 3.52 -27.59
N LYS A 301 1.92 3.95 -28.85
CA LYS A 301 1.75 3.05 -30.02
C LYS A 301 2.76 1.88 -30.03
N ALA A 302 4.01 2.13 -29.64
CA ALA A 302 5.07 1.14 -29.58
C ALA A 302 4.82 0.02 -28.54
N LEU A 303 4.07 0.29 -27.47
CA LEU A 303 3.79 -0.66 -26.39
C LEU A 303 2.40 -1.27 -26.46
N GLN A 304 1.47 -0.68 -27.20
CA GLN A 304 0.06 -1.07 -27.29
C GLN A 304 -0.11 -2.55 -27.66
N HIS A 305 0.63 -3.03 -28.66
CA HIS A 305 0.57 -4.44 -29.07
C HIS A 305 1.03 -5.37 -27.94
N ARG A 306 2.14 -5.02 -27.24
CA ARG A 306 2.68 -5.83 -26.13
C ARG A 306 1.72 -5.93 -24.97
N VAL A 307 1.05 -4.83 -24.61
CA VAL A 307 0.05 -4.79 -23.52
C VAL A 307 -1.17 -5.62 -23.90
N ASN A 308 -1.67 -5.52 -25.14
CA ASN A 308 -2.78 -6.35 -25.62
C ASN A 308 -2.42 -7.84 -25.65
N ASP A 309 -1.21 -8.18 -26.08
CA ASP A 309 -0.72 -9.57 -26.08
C ASP A 309 -0.63 -10.13 -24.65
N ALA A 310 -0.15 -9.33 -23.69
CA ALA A 310 -0.12 -9.70 -22.28
C ALA A 310 -1.54 -9.98 -21.74
N ALA A 311 -2.51 -9.10 -22.04
CA ALA A 311 -3.90 -9.28 -21.65
C ALA A 311 -4.51 -10.54 -22.27
N GLY A 312 -4.25 -10.78 -23.57
CA GLY A 312 -4.70 -11.98 -24.29
C GLY A 312 -4.11 -13.26 -23.70
N LYS A 313 -2.81 -13.27 -23.42
CA LYS A 313 -2.13 -14.43 -22.79
C LYS A 313 -2.70 -14.77 -21.43
N LEU A 314 -2.91 -13.79 -20.55
CA LEU A 314 -3.51 -14.04 -19.24
C LEU A 314 -4.94 -14.59 -19.34
N ALA A 315 -5.73 -14.08 -20.29
CA ALA A 315 -7.11 -14.51 -20.49
C ALA A 315 -7.20 -15.95 -20.99
N THR A 316 -6.28 -16.39 -21.87
CA THR A 316 -6.34 -17.71 -22.54
C THR A 316 -5.41 -18.74 -21.93
N HIS A 317 -4.29 -18.32 -21.35
CA HIS A 317 -3.24 -19.19 -20.81
C HIS A 317 -2.82 -18.74 -19.41
N PRO A 318 -3.65 -18.96 -18.37
CA PRO A 318 -3.35 -18.52 -16.97
C PRO A 318 -2.02 -19.06 -16.42
N LYS A 319 -1.51 -20.15 -16.98
CA LYS A 319 -0.21 -20.75 -16.60
C LYS A 319 0.99 -19.87 -16.98
N ASP A 320 0.84 -18.99 -17.98
CA ASP A 320 1.91 -18.11 -18.43
C ASP A 320 2.05 -16.82 -17.58
N ARG A 321 1.31 -16.74 -16.47
CA ARG A 321 1.26 -15.55 -15.59
C ARG A 321 2.64 -15.03 -15.19
N GLU A 322 3.57 -15.90 -14.80
CA GLU A 322 4.91 -15.49 -14.39
C GLU A 322 5.70 -14.83 -15.53
N LYS A 323 5.57 -15.35 -16.75
CA LYS A 323 6.18 -14.74 -17.93
C LYS A 323 5.60 -13.36 -18.20
N VAL A 324 4.27 -13.23 -18.10
CA VAL A 324 3.59 -11.94 -18.27
C VAL A 324 4.02 -10.98 -17.15
N ARG A 325 4.10 -11.41 -15.90
CA ARG A 325 4.55 -10.60 -14.76
C ARG A 325 5.95 -10.03 -14.96
N LEU A 326 6.89 -10.85 -15.48
CA LEU A 326 8.25 -10.41 -15.82
C LEU A 326 8.28 -9.42 -16.99
N ASP A 327 7.43 -9.62 -18.01
CA ASP A 327 7.33 -8.69 -19.13
C ASP A 327 6.73 -7.34 -18.69
N LEU A 328 5.76 -7.35 -17.77
CA LEU A 328 5.22 -6.14 -17.16
C LEU A 328 6.28 -5.39 -16.35
N ALA A 329 7.07 -6.08 -15.53
CA ALA A 329 8.16 -5.46 -14.78
C ALA A 329 9.14 -4.70 -15.68
N LYS A 330 9.49 -5.29 -16.84
CA LYS A 330 10.34 -4.62 -17.84
C LYS A 330 9.65 -3.41 -18.47
N MET A 331 8.36 -3.46 -18.73
CA MET A 331 7.62 -2.31 -19.26
C MET A 331 7.53 -1.19 -18.21
N ILE A 332 7.21 -1.51 -16.96
CA ILE A 332 7.12 -0.56 -15.87
C ILE A 332 8.45 0.17 -15.65
N SER A 333 9.58 -0.56 -15.67
CA SER A 333 10.92 0.03 -15.46
C SER A 333 11.31 1.08 -16.51
N THR A 334 10.72 1.02 -17.71
CA THR A 334 10.99 1.95 -18.82
C THR A 334 9.89 2.98 -19.04
N THR A 335 8.78 2.88 -18.28
CA THR A 335 7.62 3.77 -18.45
C THR A 335 7.72 4.95 -17.47
N ILE A 336 7.49 6.15 -18.00
CA ILE A 336 7.41 7.38 -17.20
C ILE A 336 6.15 7.32 -16.30
N ALA A 337 6.20 8.00 -15.15
CA ALA A 337 5.07 8.10 -14.24
C ALA A 337 3.82 8.64 -14.95
N GLY A 338 2.63 8.13 -14.57
CA GLY A 338 1.33 8.49 -15.14
C GLY A 338 0.35 7.32 -15.10
N HIS A 339 -0.88 7.57 -15.51
CA HIS A 339 -1.99 6.60 -15.44
C HIS A 339 -1.66 5.26 -16.13
N PHE A 340 -0.96 5.31 -17.27
CA PHE A 340 -0.54 4.09 -17.96
C PHE A 340 0.35 3.20 -17.06
N ARG A 341 1.33 3.79 -16.40
CA ARG A 341 2.21 3.06 -15.48
C ARG A 341 1.44 2.50 -14.28
N VAL A 342 0.55 3.29 -13.68
CA VAL A 342 -0.30 2.86 -12.55
C VAL A 342 -1.14 1.64 -12.92
N LEU A 343 -1.68 1.59 -14.14
CA LEU A 343 -2.43 0.44 -14.64
C LEU A 343 -1.55 -0.81 -14.83
N LEU A 344 -0.31 -0.64 -15.32
CA LEU A 344 0.63 -1.76 -15.43
C LEU A 344 1.03 -2.31 -14.06
N GLU A 345 1.27 -1.42 -13.08
CA GLU A 345 1.59 -1.79 -11.69
C GLU A 345 0.40 -2.51 -11.03
N ALA A 346 -0.83 -2.02 -11.23
CA ALA A 346 -2.04 -2.67 -10.73
C ALA A 346 -2.26 -4.06 -11.37
N ALA A 347 -2.03 -4.17 -12.69
CA ALA A 347 -2.10 -5.45 -13.37
C ALA A 347 -1.03 -6.43 -12.85
N GLN A 348 0.19 -5.97 -12.66
CA GLN A 348 1.29 -6.79 -12.10
C GLN A 348 0.99 -7.27 -10.69
N ALA A 349 0.42 -6.41 -9.85
CA ALA A 349 0.04 -6.74 -8.47
C ALA A 349 -1.13 -7.74 -8.38
N ALA A 350 -1.95 -7.83 -9.44
CA ALA A 350 -3.07 -8.77 -9.53
C ALA A 350 -2.68 -10.13 -10.14
N ILE A 351 -1.46 -10.30 -10.66
CA ILE A 351 -0.90 -11.56 -11.18
C ILE A 351 -0.19 -12.34 -10.08
#